data_8d3067fef0541eac332b5b83b955485c
#
_entry.id   8d3067fef0541eac332b5b83b955485c
#
_cell.length_a   1.000
_cell.length_b   1.000
_cell.length_c   1.000
_cell.angle_alpha   90.00
_cell.angle_beta   90.00
_cell.angle_gamma   90.00
#
_symmetry.space_group_name_H-M   'P 1'
#
loop_
_entity.id
_entity.type
_entity.pdbx_description
1 polymer ?
#
loop_
_entity_poly.entity_id
_entity_poly.type
_entity_poly.pdbx_seq_one_letter_code
_entity_poly.pdbx_strand_id
1 'polypeptide(L)'
;MVLRKNEHYFETDYGIRLPFLDAVAVSFIPDKQTAFLEFIKGKFDFLSGIDASYKDELLSLDGLLQPDYEGKLNFSKQDYLNTEYLGILMDDNQTNNALKQVKVRQALNWAFDRDLMMQYLRNNIGTPAHSGFIPKGLSGFQKAIGYSYNPLKAKILLAEAGFPNAEGIPSIDLNTTSSYVDLCEYIQHAWQELGLTVNVNVNPPSTHRQQVSKSQLSIFRGSWIADYADAENYLSLFYSKNHSPNGPNYTHFTHLEFDNLYEKALKIPELENRVALYEQMDSIVINQAAVIPLYYDNVMRFTHKNVRGLGSNAMNLLDLKRVVLEKLN
;
A
#
# COMPACT_ATOMS: atom_id res chain seq x y z
N MET A 1 -23.60 -10.69 -10.29
CA MET A 1 -23.27 -12.12 -10.06
C MET A 1 -23.99 -12.59 -8.80
N VAL A 2 -24.52 -13.81 -8.80
CA VAL A 2 -25.19 -14.36 -7.60
C VAL A 2 -24.51 -15.67 -7.22
N LEU A 3 -24.03 -15.77 -6.00
CA LEU A 3 -23.51 -16.99 -5.39
C LEU A 3 -24.62 -17.57 -4.49
N ARG A 4 -24.94 -18.85 -4.63
CA ARG A 4 -25.93 -19.53 -3.81
C ARG A 4 -25.25 -20.41 -2.77
N LYS A 5 -25.92 -20.62 -1.64
CA LYS A 5 -25.52 -21.54 -0.60
C LYS A 5 -25.26 -22.94 -1.18
N ASN A 6 -24.18 -23.56 -0.74
CA ASN A 6 -23.93 -24.98 -0.97
C ASN A 6 -24.57 -25.78 0.17
N GLU A 7 -25.66 -26.46 -0.10
CA GLU A 7 -26.40 -27.28 0.90
C GLU A 7 -25.56 -28.45 1.45
N HIS A 8 -24.48 -28.83 0.75
CA HIS A 8 -23.57 -29.92 1.14
C HIS A 8 -22.26 -29.40 1.74
N TYR A 9 -22.18 -28.11 2.11
CA TYR A 9 -20.96 -27.59 2.73
C TYR A 9 -20.72 -28.29 4.08
N PHE A 10 -19.47 -28.68 4.35
CA PHE A 10 -19.17 -29.62 5.44
C PHE A 10 -19.07 -28.99 6.82
N GLU A 11 -18.78 -27.68 6.90
CA GLU A 11 -18.62 -27.01 8.20
C GLU A 11 -19.97 -26.73 8.87
N THR A 12 -19.95 -26.81 10.21
CA THR A 12 -21.05 -26.39 11.08
C THR A 12 -20.57 -25.41 12.12
N ASP A 13 -21.47 -24.56 12.60
CA ASP A 13 -21.24 -23.65 13.72
C ASP A 13 -22.38 -23.84 14.73
N TYR A 14 -22.04 -24.20 15.98
CA TYR A 14 -23.03 -24.59 17.01
C TYR A 14 -24.09 -25.58 16.51
N GLY A 15 -23.71 -26.55 15.67
CA GLY A 15 -24.60 -27.56 15.10
C GLY A 15 -25.44 -27.10 13.90
N ILE A 16 -25.34 -25.85 13.48
CA ILE A 16 -26.02 -25.30 12.31
C ILE A 16 -25.04 -25.30 11.12
N ARG A 17 -25.50 -25.80 9.98
CA ARG A 17 -24.68 -25.89 8.77
C ARG A 17 -24.41 -24.50 8.16
N LEU A 18 -23.13 -24.25 7.87
CA LEU A 18 -22.68 -23.05 7.17
C LEU A 18 -22.86 -23.20 5.63
N PRO A 19 -22.88 -22.07 4.87
CA PRO A 19 -23.00 -20.69 5.34
C PRO A 19 -24.43 -20.39 5.86
N PHE A 20 -24.55 -19.34 6.67
CA PHE A 20 -25.89 -18.92 7.16
C PHE A 20 -26.70 -18.21 6.08
N LEU A 21 -26.05 -17.44 5.20
CA LEU A 21 -26.70 -16.76 4.08
C LEU A 21 -27.17 -17.75 3.01
N ASP A 22 -28.36 -17.56 2.46
CA ASP A 22 -28.90 -18.36 1.34
C ASP A 22 -28.22 -17.98 0.01
N ALA A 23 -27.88 -16.72 -0.16
CA ALA A 23 -27.18 -16.21 -1.35
C ALA A 23 -26.40 -14.92 -1.06
N VAL A 24 -25.41 -14.65 -1.92
CA VAL A 24 -24.67 -13.38 -1.98
C VAL A 24 -24.81 -12.81 -3.39
N ALA A 25 -25.37 -11.60 -3.49
CA ALA A 25 -25.47 -10.86 -4.74
C ALA A 25 -24.33 -9.84 -4.84
N VAL A 26 -23.51 -9.94 -5.88
CA VAL A 26 -22.42 -9.02 -6.15
C VAL A 26 -22.80 -8.13 -7.32
N SER A 27 -22.83 -6.82 -7.08
CA SER A 27 -23.03 -5.79 -8.10
C SER A 27 -21.71 -5.16 -8.49
N PHE A 28 -21.50 -4.97 -9.78
CA PHE A 28 -20.30 -4.33 -10.33
C PHE A 28 -20.68 -2.92 -10.76
N ILE A 29 -20.25 -1.93 -9.98
CA ILE A 29 -20.50 -0.52 -10.25
C ILE A 29 -19.13 0.15 -10.47
N PRO A 30 -18.83 0.59 -11.71
CA PRO A 30 -17.53 1.19 -12.03
C PRO A 30 -17.27 2.49 -11.28
N ASP A 31 -18.31 3.32 -11.12
CA ASP A 31 -18.22 4.58 -10.41
C ASP A 31 -18.40 4.38 -8.90
N LYS A 32 -17.36 4.70 -8.14
CA LYS A 32 -17.33 4.47 -6.70
C LYS A 32 -18.27 5.38 -5.92
N GLN A 33 -18.51 6.60 -6.38
CA GLN A 33 -19.47 7.51 -5.76
C GLN A 33 -20.89 6.98 -5.90
N THR A 34 -21.26 6.49 -7.08
CA THR A 34 -22.55 5.81 -7.30
C THR A 34 -22.70 4.60 -6.39
N ALA A 35 -21.67 3.76 -6.27
CA ALA A 35 -21.70 2.59 -5.38
C ALA A 35 -21.94 3.01 -3.91
N PHE A 36 -21.26 4.06 -3.45
CA PHE A 36 -21.47 4.61 -2.11
C PHE A 36 -22.89 5.13 -1.91
N LEU A 37 -23.42 5.93 -2.81
CA LEU A 37 -24.78 6.48 -2.71
C LEU A 37 -25.85 5.37 -2.70
N GLU A 38 -25.68 4.31 -3.48
CA GLU A 38 -26.57 3.17 -3.49
C GLU A 38 -26.48 2.33 -2.20
N PHE A 39 -25.27 2.23 -1.62
CA PHE A 39 -25.07 1.63 -0.30
C PHE A 39 -25.81 2.42 0.80
N ILE A 40 -25.66 3.75 0.84
CA ILE A 40 -26.37 4.61 1.83
C ILE A 40 -27.88 4.52 1.69
N LYS A 41 -28.40 4.33 0.47
CA LYS A 41 -29.84 4.12 0.22
C LYS A 41 -30.33 2.71 0.62
N GLY A 42 -29.44 1.83 1.12
CA GLY A 42 -29.78 0.48 1.54
C GLY A 42 -29.96 -0.54 0.42
N LYS A 43 -29.44 -0.27 -0.79
CA LYS A 43 -29.46 -1.23 -1.89
C LYS A 43 -28.41 -2.32 -1.76
N PHE A 44 -27.39 -2.09 -0.93
CA PHE A 44 -26.31 -3.04 -0.62
C PHE A 44 -26.13 -3.13 0.88
N ASP A 45 -25.86 -4.31 1.38
CA ASP A 45 -25.62 -4.57 2.81
C ASP A 45 -24.19 -4.32 3.22
N PHE A 46 -23.24 -4.30 2.25
CA PHE A 46 -21.80 -4.24 2.46
C PHE A 46 -21.10 -3.37 1.42
N LEU A 47 -20.15 -2.53 1.89
CA LEU A 47 -19.23 -1.77 1.08
C LEU A 47 -17.80 -1.94 1.62
N SER A 48 -16.83 -2.25 0.74
CA SER A 48 -15.41 -2.36 1.08
C SER A 48 -14.63 -1.17 0.54
N GLY A 49 -13.93 -0.47 1.44
CA GLY A 49 -13.16 0.73 1.10
C GLY A 49 -14.03 1.94 0.79
N ILE A 50 -13.39 3.09 0.69
CA ILE A 50 -13.98 4.34 0.22
C ILE A 50 -13.04 5.00 -0.79
N ASP A 51 -13.58 5.85 -1.64
CA ASP A 51 -12.80 6.69 -2.53
C ASP A 51 -12.39 7.99 -1.83
N ALA A 52 -11.25 8.54 -2.21
CA ALA A 52 -10.75 9.81 -1.67
C ALA A 52 -11.73 10.97 -1.87
N SER A 53 -12.54 10.94 -2.94
CA SER A 53 -13.48 12.01 -3.29
C SER A 53 -14.64 12.19 -2.30
N TYR A 54 -15.02 11.15 -1.54
CA TYR A 54 -16.12 11.23 -0.55
C TYR A 54 -15.72 10.70 0.85
N LYS A 55 -14.40 10.55 1.10
CA LYS A 55 -13.90 10.14 2.42
C LYS A 55 -14.39 11.05 3.55
N ASP A 56 -14.41 12.37 3.31
CA ASP A 56 -14.79 13.38 4.29
C ASP A 56 -16.29 13.37 4.62
N GLU A 57 -17.12 12.80 3.77
CA GLU A 57 -18.53 12.61 4.05
C GLU A 57 -18.75 11.50 5.10
N LEU A 58 -18.00 10.40 4.99
CA LEU A 58 -18.12 9.24 5.88
C LEU A 58 -17.25 9.32 7.13
N LEU A 59 -16.04 9.89 7.00
CA LEU A 59 -15.02 9.84 8.03
C LEU A 59 -14.54 11.23 8.43
N SER A 60 -14.28 11.41 9.72
CA SER A 60 -13.54 12.56 10.23
C SER A 60 -12.07 12.51 9.80
N LEU A 61 -11.32 13.60 10.02
CA LEU A 61 -9.87 13.64 9.78
C LEU A 61 -9.07 12.62 10.61
N ASP A 62 -9.65 12.11 11.70
CA ASP A 62 -9.05 11.07 12.54
C ASP A 62 -9.39 9.65 12.05
N GLY A 63 -10.09 9.52 10.93
CA GLY A 63 -10.51 8.25 10.35
C GLY A 63 -11.57 7.51 11.17
N LEU A 64 -12.39 8.25 11.93
CA LEU A 64 -13.57 7.75 12.63
C LEU A 64 -14.83 8.03 11.82
N LEU A 65 -15.86 7.21 12.01
CA LEU A 65 -17.15 7.40 11.35
C LEU A 65 -17.76 8.75 11.77
N GLN A 66 -18.29 9.50 10.78
CA GLN A 66 -19.01 10.74 11.07
C GLN A 66 -20.26 10.47 11.91
N PRO A 67 -20.64 11.39 12.84
CA PRO A 67 -21.78 11.21 13.76
C PRO A 67 -23.10 10.87 13.07
N ASP A 68 -23.33 11.41 11.87
CA ASP A 68 -24.56 11.16 11.09
C ASP A 68 -24.72 9.69 10.67
N TYR A 69 -23.65 8.90 10.68
CA TYR A 69 -23.63 7.51 10.30
C TYR A 69 -23.44 6.52 11.46
N GLU A 70 -23.02 6.97 12.67
CA GLU A 70 -22.74 6.10 13.81
C GLU A 70 -23.93 5.20 14.20
N GLY A 71 -25.15 5.75 14.14
CA GLY A 71 -26.39 5.01 14.43
C GLY A 71 -26.85 4.08 13.28
N LYS A 72 -26.37 4.28 12.05
CA LYS A 72 -26.89 3.64 10.84
C LYS A 72 -25.98 2.54 10.30
N LEU A 73 -24.66 2.72 10.47
CA LEU A 73 -23.65 1.83 9.90
C LEU A 73 -22.79 1.17 10.98
N ASN A 74 -22.30 -0.02 10.71
CA ASN A 74 -21.13 -0.58 11.35
C ASN A 74 -19.92 -0.22 10.50
N PHE A 75 -18.85 0.15 11.17
CA PHE A 75 -17.56 0.46 10.55
C PHE A 75 -16.46 -0.35 11.22
N SER A 76 -15.62 -0.98 10.43
CA SER A 76 -14.41 -1.62 10.92
C SER A 76 -13.20 -1.17 10.11
N LYS A 77 -12.11 -0.87 10.83
CA LYS A 77 -10.79 -0.53 10.27
C LYS A 77 -9.76 -1.46 10.89
N GLN A 78 -8.93 -2.07 10.07
CA GLN A 78 -7.84 -2.94 10.52
C GLN A 78 -6.62 -2.83 9.64
N ASP A 79 -5.44 -3.17 10.17
CA ASP A 79 -4.22 -3.23 9.40
C ASP A 79 -4.39 -4.19 8.19
N TYR A 80 -3.91 -3.75 7.04
CA TYR A 80 -3.90 -4.52 5.80
C TYR A 80 -2.45 -4.83 5.42
N LEU A 81 -2.18 -6.05 5.03
CA LEU A 81 -0.86 -6.43 4.55
C LEU A 81 -0.65 -5.85 3.14
N ASN A 82 -0.50 -4.55 3.10
CA ASN A 82 -0.26 -3.76 1.90
C ASN A 82 0.70 -2.60 2.22
N THR A 83 1.75 -2.47 1.43
CA THR A 83 2.67 -1.33 1.47
C THR A 83 2.53 -0.52 0.20
N GLU A 84 2.15 0.75 0.36
CA GLU A 84 2.11 1.74 -0.71
C GLU A 84 3.46 2.43 -0.81
N TYR A 85 4.01 2.55 -2.01
CA TYR A 85 5.37 3.05 -2.19
C TYR A 85 5.59 3.70 -3.56
N LEU A 86 6.68 4.45 -3.69
CA LEU A 86 7.26 4.77 -4.99
C LEU A 86 8.46 3.87 -5.21
N GLY A 87 8.49 3.17 -6.34
CA GLY A 87 9.63 2.41 -6.81
C GLY A 87 10.56 3.29 -7.65
N ILE A 88 11.86 3.10 -7.51
CA ILE A 88 12.89 3.79 -8.29
C ILE A 88 13.62 2.73 -9.11
N LEU A 89 13.51 2.80 -10.44
CA LEU A 89 14.25 1.90 -11.32
C LEU A 89 15.74 2.21 -11.27
N MET A 90 16.57 1.22 -10.99
CA MET A 90 18.02 1.34 -10.84
C MET A 90 18.80 0.73 -12.01
N ASP A 91 18.13 0.52 -13.16
CA ASP A 91 18.78 0.02 -14.36
C ASP A 91 19.81 1.04 -14.90
N ASP A 92 21.04 0.59 -15.15
CA ASP A 92 22.14 1.43 -15.58
C ASP A 92 21.91 2.15 -16.91
N ASN A 93 21.06 1.61 -17.77
CA ASN A 93 20.82 2.14 -19.10
C ASN A 93 19.65 3.14 -19.19
N GLN A 94 18.76 3.13 -18.22
CA GLN A 94 17.51 3.90 -18.27
C GLN A 94 17.37 4.94 -17.14
N THR A 95 18.15 4.80 -16.09
CA THR A 95 18.01 5.63 -14.88
C THR A 95 18.80 6.92 -15.02
N ASN A 96 18.18 8.05 -14.68
CA ASN A 96 18.84 9.32 -14.46
C ASN A 96 20.04 9.13 -13.51
N ASN A 97 21.25 9.57 -13.92
CA ASN A 97 22.47 9.38 -13.16
C ASN A 97 22.39 9.89 -11.71
N ALA A 98 21.60 10.93 -11.44
CA ALA A 98 21.37 11.42 -10.08
C ALA A 98 20.65 10.37 -9.22
N LEU A 99 19.62 9.70 -9.75
CA LEU A 99 18.85 8.67 -9.04
C LEU A 99 19.67 7.40 -8.75
N LYS A 100 20.79 7.18 -9.42
CA LYS A 100 21.74 6.11 -9.08
C LYS A 100 22.43 6.33 -7.73
N GLN A 101 22.56 7.57 -7.30
CA GLN A 101 23.19 7.91 -6.05
C GLN A 101 22.26 7.70 -4.85
N VAL A 102 22.69 6.89 -3.89
CA VAL A 102 21.91 6.58 -2.68
C VAL A 102 21.50 7.87 -1.93
N LYS A 103 22.40 8.85 -1.82
CA LYS A 103 22.12 10.13 -1.12
C LYS A 103 21.00 10.92 -1.77
N VAL A 104 20.87 10.90 -3.10
CA VAL A 104 19.75 11.53 -3.81
C VAL A 104 18.45 10.82 -3.47
N ARG A 105 18.41 9.49 -3.55
CA ARG A 105 17.22 8.72 -3.19
C ARG A 105 16.83 8.88 -1.73
N GLN A 106 17.81 8.95 -0.82
CA GLN A 106 17.57 9.26 0.60
C GLN A 106 17.00 10.68 0.76
N ALA A 107 17.52 11.68 0.03
CA ALA A 107 16.99 13.03 0.07
C ALA A 107 15.51 13.08 -0.33
N LEU A 108 15.13 12.38 -1.41
CA LEU A 108 13.72 12.26 -1.83
C LEU A 108 12.83 11.67 -0.74
N ASN A 109 13.35 10.71 0.04
CA ASN A 109 12.64 10.11 1.16
C ASN A 109 12.43 11.07 2.35
N TRP A 110 13.44 11.91 2.68
CA TRP A 110 13.39 12.87 3.78
C TRP A 110 12.57 14.14 3.48
N ALA A 111 12.23 14.36 2.20
CA ALA A 111 11.74 15.64 1.71
C ALA A 111 10.27 15.94 2.01
N PHE A 112 9.43 14.96 2.29
CA PHE A 112 7.99 15.15 2.45
C PHE A 112 7.46 14.59 3.76
N ASP A 113 6.40 15.22 4.27
CA ASP A 113 5.75 14.87 5.52
C ASP A 113 4.67 13.80 5.28
N ARG A 114 4.95 12.56 5.71
CA ARG A 114 4.02 11.44 5.58
C ARG A 114 2.82 11.55 6.51
N ASP A 115 2.99 12.17 7.68
CA ASP A 115 1.90 12.34 8.65
C ASP A 115 0.87 13.32 8.10
N LEU A 116 1.30 14.50 7.62
CA LEU A 116 0.42 15.47 6.98
C LEU A 116 -0.22 14.90 5.71
N MET A 117 0.54 14.17 4.89
CA MET A 117 0.02 13.49 3.70
C MET A 117 -1.14 12.56 4.07
N MET A 118 -0.99 11.74 5.10
CA MET A 118 -2.04 10.81 5.54
C MET A 118 -3.22 11.53 6.17
N GLN A 119 -2.98 12.56 6.95
CA GLN A 119 -4.05 13.35 7.58
C GLN A 119 -4.95 14.01 6.55
N TYR A 120 -4.37 14.74 5.59
CA TYR A 120 -5.15 15.55 4.65
C TYR A 120 -5.67 14.78 3.44
N LEU A 121 -4.89 13.82 2.94
CA LEU A 121 -5.25 13.10 1.71
C LEU A 121 -5.94 11.76 1.99
N ARG A 122 -5.82 11.22 3.21
CA ARG A 122 -6.35 9.88 3.54
C ARG A 122 -7.14 9.82 4.85
N ASN A 123 -7.41 10.94 5.54
CA ASN A 123 -8.11 10.99 6.83
C ASN A 123 -7.53 9.96 7.83
N ASN A 124 -6.20 9.85 7.89
CA ASN A 124 -5.51 8.85 8.70
C ASN A 124 -5.98 7.40 8.47
N ILE A 125 -6.41 7.10 7.24
CA ILE A 125 -6.65 5.74 6.78
C ILE A 125 -5.32 5.15 6.33
N GLY A 126 -4.85 4.16 7.07
CA GLY A 126 -3.48 3.66 6.95
C GLY A 126 -2.55 4.28 8.01
N THR A 127 -1.32 3.83 8.01
CA THR A 127 -0.26 4.28 8.92
C THR A 127 0.89 4.85 8.09
N PRO A 128 1.36 6.08 8.35
CA PRO A 128 2.53 6.64 7.67
C PRO A 128 3.73 5.70 7.74
N ALA A 129 4.44 5.51 6.63
CA ALA A 129 5.54 4.53 6.56
C ALA A 129 6.87 5.15 7.07
N HIS A 130 7.00 5.28 8.38
CA HIS A 130 8.24 5.62 9.07
C HIS A 130 9.10 4.40 9.40
N SER A 131 8.70 3.23 8.95
CA SER A 131 9.34 1.94 9.20
C SER A 131 9.95 1.38 7.91
N GLY A 132 10.15 0.07 7.82
CA GLY A 132 10.68 -0.60 6.64
C GLY A 132 9.68 -0.75 5.50
N PHE A 133 10.02 -1.62 4.56
CA PHE A 133 9.12 -2.01 3.47
C PHE A 133 8.13 -3.11 3.90
N ILE A 134 8.53 -3.95 4.86
CA ILE A 134 7.65 -4.95 5.46
C ILE A 134 6.54 -4.24 6.24
N PRO A 135 5.24 -4.51 5.95
CA PRO A 135 4.13 -3.83 6.60
C PRO A 135 3.91 -4.30 8.04
N LYS A 136 3.29 -3.42 8.82
CA LYS A 136 2.79 -3.76 10.15
C LYS A 136 1.85 -4.96 10.09
N GLY A 137 2.04 -5.91 11.01
CA GLY A 137 1.28 -7.16 11.07
C GLY A 137 2.03 -8.40 10.58
N LEU A 138 3.20 -8.24 9.97
CA LEU A 138 4.11 -9.34 9.65
C LEU A 138 5.31 -9.42 10.60
N SER A 139 5.79 -10.65 10.81
CA SER A 139 7.08 -10.89 11.47
C SER A 139 8.21 -10.28 10.64
N GLY A 140 9.14 -9.59 11.30
CA GLY A 140 10.20 -8.82 10.63
C GLY A 140 9.87 -7.33 10.44
N PHE A 141 8.64 -6.89 10.79
CA PHE A 141 8.34 -5.47 10.84
C PHE A 141 9.16 -4.75 11.92
N GLN A 142 9.91 -3.73 11.54
CA GLN A 142 10.75 -2.94 12.44
C GLN A 142 10.21 -1.52 12.55
N LYS A 143 10.04 -1.02 13.78
CA LYS A 143 9.63 0.36 14.01
C LYS A 143 10.78 1.33 13.74
N ALA A 144 10.46 2.45 13.11
CA ALA A 144 11.32 3.64 13.01
C ALA A 144 12.70 3.42 12.32
N ILE A 145 12.82 2.44 11.42
CA ILE A 145 14.03 2.28 10.58
C ILE A 145 13.97 3.13 9.30
N GLY A 146 12.81 3.68 8.97
CA GLY A 146 12.56 4.46 7.76
C GLY A 146 12.84 5.95 7.93
N TYR A 147 12.15 6.74 7.14
CA TYR A 147 12.37 8.17 7.00
C TYR A 147 11.26 8.98 7.63
N SER A 148 11.62 10.03 8.39
CA SER A 148 10.71 11.07 8.85
C SER A 148 10.93 12.35 8.05
N TYR A 149 10.02 13.32 8.17
CA TYR A 149 10.14 14.59 7.46
C TYR A 149 11.33 15.42 7.98
N ASN A 150 12.30 15.70 7.12
CA ASN A 150 13.43 16.55 7.41
C ASN A 150 13.99 17.19 6.12
N PRO A 151 13.40 18.27 5.60
CA PRO A 151 13.84 18.91 4.36
C PRO A 151 15.23 19.51 4.43
N LEU A 152 15.71 19.90 5.62
CA LEU A 152 17.11 20.36 5.79
C LEU A 152 18.09 19.23 5.55
N LYS A 153 17.82 18.05 6.10
CA LYS A 153 18.63 16.85 5.85
C LYS A 153 18.59 16.46 4.38
N ALA A 154 17.42 16.56 3.73
CA ALA A 154 17.31 16.32 2.30
C ALA A 154 18.22 17.25 1.47
N LYS A 155 18.23 18.55 1.76
CA LYS A 155 19.12 19.53 1.10
C LYS A 155 20.60 19.22 1.33
N ILE A 156 20.99 18.84 2.55
CA ILE A 156 22.36 18.43 2.86
C ILE A 156 22.77 17.21 2.03
N LEU A 157 21.92 16.18 1.95
CA LEU A 157 22.19 14.97 1.18
C LEU A 157 22.33 15.24 -0.32
N LEU A 158 21.51 16.14 -0.89
CA LEU A 158 21.65 16.58 -2.28
C LEU A 158 23.01 17.29 -2.51
N ALA A 159 23.39 18.20 -1.62
CA ALA A 159 24.67 18.88 -1.71
C ALA A 159 25.87 17.92 -1.59
N GLU A 160 25.81 16.96 -0.67
CA GLU A 160 26.82 15.91 -0.50
C GLU A 160 26.88 14.94 -1.70
N ALA A 161 25.78 14.81 -2.46
CA ALA A 161 25.73 14.06 -3.70
C ALA A 161 26.28 14.85 -4.91
N GLY A 162 26.66 16.11 -4.70
CA GLY A 162 27.17 17.00 -5.76
C GLY A 162 26.08 17.84 -6.46
N PHE A 163 24.88 17.94 -5.88
CA PHE A 163 23.74 18.67 -6.43
C PHE A 163 23.17 19.70 -5.44
N PRO A 164 23.97 20.73 -5.04
CA PRO A 164 23.45 21.77 -4.15
C PRO A 164 22.25 22.45 -4.80
N ASN A 165 21.15 22.66 -4.04
CA ASN A 165 19.87 23.17 -4.52
C ASN A 165 19.27 22.37 -5.71
N ALA A 166 19.61 21.09 -5.82
CA ALA A 166 19.25 20.19 -6.90
C ALA A 166 19.78 20.60 -8.30
N GLU A 167 20.74 21.52 -8.38
CA GLU A 167 21.35 21.97 -9.64
C GLU A 167 22.01 20.79 -10.37
N GLY A 168 21.71 20.65 -11.66
CA GLY A 168 22.23 19.57 -12.51
C GLY A 168 21.47 18.24 -12.43
N ILE A 169 20.46 18.13 -11.59
CA ILE A 169 19.54 16.96 -11.63
C ILE A 169 18.54 17.15 -12.78
N PRO A 170 18.48 16.23 -13.76
CA PRO A 170 17.46 16.26 -14.79
C PRO A 170 16.05 16.17 -14.21
N SER A 171 15.02 16.60 -14.98
CA SER A 171 13.63 16.46 -14.55
C SER A 171 13.28 15.01 -14.20
N ILE A 172 12.49 14.86 -13.14
CA ILE A 172 12.03 13.58 -12.63
C ILE A 172 10.60 13.37 -13.09
N ASP A 173 10.34 12.25 -13.76
CA ASP A 173 9.00 11.80 -14.12
C ASP A 173 8.47 10.86 -13.05
N LEU A 174 7.45 11.32 -12.29
CA LEU A 174 6.72 10.55 -11.29
C LEU A 174 5.45 9.99 -11.92
N ASN A 175 5.42 8.70 -12.13
CA ASN A 175 4.35 8.02 -12.85
C ASN A 175 3.33 7.42 -11.89
N THR A 176 2.03 7.65 -12.16
CA THR A 176 0.93 7.23 -11.30
C THR A 176 -0.34 6.92 -12.10
N THR A 177 -1.42 6.61 -11.38
CA THR A 177 -2.78 6.49 -11.92
C THR A 177 -3.69 7.55 -11.31
N SER A 178 -4.86 7.78 -11.91
CA SER A 178 -5.81 8.82 -11.45
C SER A 178 -6.19 8.72 -9.97
N SER A 179 -6.25 7.51 -9.40
CA SER A 179 -6.62 7.30 -7.98
C SER A 179 -5.55 7.75 -6.98
N TYR A 180 -4.34 8.09 -7.43
CA TYR A 180 -3.21 8.46 -6.57
C TYR A 180 -2.50 9.74 -7.03
N VAL A 181 -3.15 10.51 -7.90
CA VAL A 181 -2.58 11.76 -8.44
C VAL A 181 -2.35 12.77 -7.32
N ASP A 182 -3.28 12.89 -6.40
CA ASP A 182 -3.21 13.77 -5.23
C ASP A 182 -1.97 13.51 -4.34
N LEU A 183 -1.66 12.24 -4.09
CA LEU A 183 -0.43 11.86 -3.36
C LEU A 183 0.83 12.23 -4.12
N CYS A 184 0.84 11.99 -5.43
CA CYS A 184 2.00 12.29 -6.26
C CYS A 184 2.21 13.80 -6.42
N GLU A 185 1.15 14.59 -6.51
CA GLU A 185 1.22 16.06 -6.54
C GLU A 185 1.70 16.64 -5.19
N TYR A 186 1.28 16.07 -4.06
CA TYR A 186 1.81 16.44 -2.75
C TYR A 186 3.32 16.21 -2.67
N ILE A 187 3.79 15.05 -3.13
CA ILE A 187 5.22 14.70 -3.15
C ILE A 187 5.97 15.57 -4.16
N GLN A 188 5.40 15.82 -5.34
CA GLN A 188 5.94 16.73 -6.35
C GLN A 188 6.23 18.11 -5.74
N HIS A 189 5.25 18.69 -5.04
CA HIS A 189 5.40 19.99 -4.39
C HIS A 189 6.57 19.99 -3.39
N ALA A 190 6.64 18.98 -2.52
CA ALA A 190 7.73 18.86 -1.54
C ALA A 190 9.11 18.70 -2.19
N TRP A 191 9.21 17.99 -3.31
CA TRP A 191 10.47 17.86 -4.06
C TRP A 191 10.84 19.13 -4.81
N GLN A 192 9.86 19.90 -5.32
CA GLN A 192 10.08 21.20 -5.91
C GLN A 192 10.63 22.23 -4.91
N GLU A 193 10.27 22.14 -3.62
CA GLU A 193 10.86 22.97 -2.55
C GLU A 193 12.35 22.68 -2.29
N LEU A 194 12.84 21.53 -2.73
CA LEU A 194 14.28 21.22 -2.74
C LEU A 194 15.01 21.79 -3.98
N GLY A 195 14.29 22.32 -4.98
CA GLY A 195 14.80 22.79 -6.25
C GLY A 195 14.70 21.80 -7.40
N LEU A 196 14.06 20.64 -7.20
CA LEU A 196 13.89 19.62 -8.24
C LEU A 196 12.80 20.02 -9.24
N THR A 197 12.99 19.65 -10.50
CA THR A 197 11.92 19.70 -11.52
C THR A 197 11.25 18.34 -11.57
N VAL A 198 9.93 18.30 -11.30
CA VAL A 198 9.18 17.04 -11.21
C VAL A 198 7.92 17.13 -12.04
N ASN A 199 7.67 16.13 -12.88
CA ASN A 199 6.46 15.98 -13.67
C ASN A 199 5.63 14.81 -13.14
N VAL A 200 4.34 15.01 -12.90
CA VAL A 200 3.42 13.91 -12.55
C VAL A 200 2.74 13.41 -13.82
N ASN A 201 2.99 12.17 -14.19
CA ASN A 201 2.45 11.52 -15.38
C ASN A 201 1.35 10.53 -14.98
N VAL A 202 0.10 10.84 -15.36
CA VAL A 202 -1.07 10.03 -15.03
C VAL A 202 -1.37 9.06 -16.18
N ASN A 203 -1.30 7.76 -15.89
CA ASN A 203 -1.52 6.69 -16.85
C ASN A 203 -2.80 5.90 -16.52
N PRO A 204 -3.48 5.30 -17.55
CA PRO A 204 -4.50 4.30 -17.29
C PRO A 204 -3.93 3.12 -16.47
N PRO A 205 -4.69 2.52 -15.52
CA PRO A 205 -4.15 1.49 -14.61
C PRO A 205 -3.51 0.28 -15.30
N SER A 206 -4.06 -0.16 -16.43
CA SER A 206 -3.49 -1.27 -17.21
C SER A 206 -2.15 -0.91 -17.86
N THR A 207 -2.08 0.29 -18.45
CA THR A 207 -0.86 0.84 -19.07
C THR A 207 0.23 1.02 -18.02
N HIS A 208 -0.11 1.63 -16.86
CA HIS A 208 0.83 1.82 -15.77
C HIS A 208 1.45 0.48 -15.31
N ARG A 209 0.61 -0.53 -15.03
CA ARG A 209 1.09 -1.87 -14.65
C ARG A 209 1.99 -2.49 -15.71
N GLN A 210 1.63 -2.37 -16.98
CA GLN A 210 2.44 -2.91 -18.08
C GLN A 210 3.80 -2.21 -18.18
N GLN A 211 3.84 -0.89 -18.04
CA GLN A 211 5.08 -0.13 -18.11
C GLN A 211 5.99 -0.43 -16.91
N VAL A 212 5.43 -0.55 -15.69
CA VAL A 212 6.18 -0.98 -14.50
C VAL A 212 6.77 -2.38 -14.72
N SER A 213 5.96 -3.34 -15.15
CA SER A 213 6.42 -4.72 -15.36
C SER A 213 7.45 -4.87 -16.47
N LYS A 214 7.55 -3.90 -17.40
CA LYS A 214 8.55 -3.85 -18.47
C LYS A 214 9.73 -2.93 -18.16
N SER A 215 9.84 -2.42 -16.92
CA SER A 215 10.91 -1.50 -16.48
C SER A 215 11.03 -0.25 -17.36
N GLN A 216 9.89 0.35 -17.74
CA GLN A 216 9.83 1.51 -18.65
C GLN A 216 9.67 2.84 -17.90
N LEU A 217 9.51 2.82 -16.58
CA LEU A 217 9.27 3.99 -15.74
C LEU A 217 10.39 4.17 -14.73
N SER A 218 11.00 5.36 -14.68
CA SER A 218 12.12 5.65 -13.78
C SER A 218 11.69 5.78 -12.32
N ILE A 219 10.57 6.50 -12.06
CA ILE A 219 9.90 6.50 -10.75
C ILE A 219 8.41 6.23 -10.99
N PHE A 220 7.89 5.29 -10.24
CA PHE A 220 6.50 4.87 -10.37
C PHE A 220 5.84 4.64 -9.01
N ARG A 221 4.55 4.97 -8.92
CA ARG A 221 3.74 4.56 -7.79
C ARG A 221 3.46 3.06 -7.88
N GLY A 222 3.68 2.35 -6.80
CA GLY A 222 3.38 0.94 -6.64
C GLY A 222 2.67 0.64 -5.34
N SER A 223 2.04 -0.53 -5.25
CA SER A 223 1.58 -1.14 -4.01
C SER A 223 1.94 -2.62 -4.04
N TRP A 224 2.23 -3.16 -2.88
CA TRP A 224 2.40 -4.59 -2.72
C TRP A 224 1.44 -5.13 -1.67
N ILE A 225 0.52 -5.95 -2.13
CA ILE A 225 -0.43 -6.67 -1.29
C ILE A 225 0.11 -8.07 -1.09
N ALA A 226 0.11 -8.56 0.15
CA ALA A 226 0.61 -9.90 0.43
C ALA A 226 -0.18 -10.98 -0.32
N ASP A 227 0.51 -11.86 -1.03
CA ASP A 227 -0.06 -13.09 -1.58
C ASP A 227 -0.23 -14.15 -0.49
N TYR A 228 0.63 -14.11 0.54
CA TYR A 228 0.62 -14.92 1.74
C TYR A 228 1.26 -14.18 2.91
N ALA A 229 0.93 -14.56 4.15
CA ALA A 229 1.34 -13.84 5.36
C ALA A 229 2.77 -14.20 5.81
N ASP A 230 3.77 -13.93 4.95
CA ASP A 230 5.19 -14.04 5.26
C ASP A 230 5.93 -12.82 4.69
N ALA A 231 6.89 -12.27 5.43
CA ALA A 231 7.66 -11.11 4.98
C ALA A 231 8.55 -11.41 3.77
N GLU A 232 8.87 -12.67 3.51
CA GLU A 232 9.55 -13.09 2.29
C GLU A 232 8.83 -12.60 1.04
N ASN A 233 7.48 -12.58 1.04
CA ASN A 233 6.67 -12.09 -0.07
C ASN A 233 6.98 -10.63 -0.45
N TYR A 234 7.32 -9.79 0.54
CA TYR A 234 7.75 -8.39 0.34
C TYR A 234 9.20 -8.28 -0.09
N LEU A 235 10.07 -9.09 0.50
CA LEU A 235 11.50 -9.05 0.25
C LEU A 235 11.87 -9.64 -1.12
N SER A 236 11.03 -10.50 -1.69
CA SER A 236 11.18 -11.04 -3.04
C SER A 236 11.23 -9.95 -4.12
N LEU A 237 10.68 -8.75 -3.84
CA LEU A 237 10.71 -7.59 -4.72
C LEU A 237 12.11 -6.96 -4.86
N PHE A 238 13.04 -7.35 -4.02
CA PHE A 238 14.40 -6.79 -4.00
C PHE A 238 15.48 -7.84 -4.31
N TYR A 239 15.10 -9.09 -4.51
CA TYR A 239 16.03 -10.15 -4.87
C TYR A 239 16.48 -9.99 -6.33
N SER A 240 17.78 -9.95 -6.58
CA SER A 240 18.34 -9.61 -7.90
C SER A 240 17.93 -10.57 -9.00
N LYS A 241 17.69 -11.87 -8.67
CA LYS A 241 17.24 -12.86 -9.66
C LYS A 241 15.76 -12.71 -10.05
N ASN A 242 15.02 -11.84 -9.38
CA ASN A 242 13.61 -11.56 -9.62
C ASN A 242 13.39 -10.27 -10.46
N HIS A 243 14.39 -9.77 -11.17
CA HIS A 243 14.23 -8.57 -11.99
C HIS A 243 13.07 -8.73 -12.99
N SER A 244 12.25 -7.68 -13.10
CA SER A 244 11.24 -7.59 -14.15
C SER A 244 11.89 -7.58 -15.54
N PRO A 245 11.26 -8.12 -16.58
CA PRO A 245 9.88 -8.61 -16.61
C PRO A 245 9.70 -10.05 -16.11
N ASN A 246 10.75 -10.76 -15.72
CA ASN A 246 10.68 -12.18 -15.36
C ASN A 246 10.28 -12.43 -13.91
N GLY A 247 10.31 -11.40 -13.06
CA GLY A 247 9.94 -11.45 -11.65
C GLY A 247 9.46 -10.09 -11.13
N PRO A 248 9.14 -9.99 -9.82
CA PRO A 248 8.52 -8.81 -9.23
C PRO A 248 9.50 -7.72 -8.78
N ASN A 249 10.79 -7.86 -9.00
CA ASN A 249 11.76 -6.81 -8.68
C ASN A 249 11.70 -5.70 -9.76
N TYR A 250 10.70 -4.83 -9.64
CA TYR A 250 10.45 -3.73 -10.58
C TYR A 250 11.48 -2.60 -10.48
N THR A 251 12.23 -2.54 -9.38
CA THR A 251 13.27 -1.53 -9.16
C THR A 251 14.62 -1.91 -9.75
N HIS A 252 14.80 -3.16 -10.17
CA HIS A 252 16.10 -3.76 -10.53
C HIS A 252 17.17 -3.58 -9.45
N PHE A 253 16.72 -3.54 -8.18
CA PHE A 253 17.62 -3.49 -7.04
C PHE A 253 18.55 -4.70 -7.05
N THR A 254 19.83 -4.45 -6.80
CA THR A 254 20.87 -5.48 -6.70
C THR A 254 21.77 -5.17 -5.51
N HIS A 255 21.91 -6.11 -4.58
CA HIS A 255 22.78 -5.97 -3.43
C HIS A 255 23.24 -7.35 -2.94
N LEU A 256 24.54 -7.62 -3.02
CA LEU A 256 25.08 -8.96 -2.76
C LEU A 256 24.75 -9.49 -1.36
N GLU A 257 24.85 -8.65 -0.33
CA GLU A 257 24.53 -9.07 1.04
C GLU A 257 23.03 -9.39 1.19
N PHE A 258 22.15 -8.59 0.58
CA PHE A 258 20.70 -8.85 0.55
C PHE A 258 20.42 -10.22 -0.10
N ASP A 259 21.00 -10.48 -1.26
CA ASP A 259 20.80 -11.74 -1.99
C ASP A 259 21.24 -12.95 -1.16
N ASN A 260 22.40 -12.85 -0.50
CA ASN A 260 22.91 -13.90 0.38
C ASN A 260 21.98 -14.16 1.58
N LEU A 261 21.45 -13.10 2.21
CA LEU A 261 20.50 -13.21 3.32
C LEU A 261 19.18 -13.83 2.86
N TYR A 262 18.68 -13.42 1.69
CA TYR A 262 17.46 -13.93 1.10
C TYR A 262 17.58 -15.45 0.81
N GLU A 263 18.65 -15.87 0.12
CA GLU A 263 18.89 -17.30 -0.16
C GLU A 263 19.12 -18.13 1.10
N LYS A 264 19.68 -17.53 2.15
CA LYS A 264 19.80 -18.18 3.46
C LYS A 264 18.45 -18.34 4.12
N ALA A 265 17.60 -17.31 4.11
CA ALA A 265 16.26 -17.35 4.69
C ALA A 265 15.38 -18.41 4.05
N LEU A 266 15.44 -18.58 2.71
CA LEU A 266 14.69 -19.61 1.98
C LEU A 266 15.01 -21.04 2.39
N LYS A 267 16.15 -21.30 3.03
CA LYS A 267 16.59 -22.62 3.48
C LYS A 267 16.16 -22.95 4.91
N ILE A 268 15.57 -21.98 5.62
CA ILE A 268 15.18 -22.11 7.03
C ILE A 268 13.66 -22.31 7.09
N PRO A 269 13.15 -23.47 7.53
CA PRO A 269 11.70 -23.72 7.58
C PRO A 269 10.99 -22.91 8.66
N GLU A 270 11.60 -22.76 9.83
CA GLU A 270 11.00 -22.12 11.00
C GLU A 270 10.99 -20.60 10.86
N LEU A 271 9.81 -19.99 10.96
CA LEU A 271 9.62 -18.55 10.80
C LEU A 271 10.45 -17.74 11.80
N GLU A 272 10.49 -18.15 13.07
CA GLU A 272 11.21 -17.44 14.13
C GLU A 272 12.71 -17.28 13.81
N ASN A 273 13.30 -18.27 13.14
CA ASN A 273 14.71 -18.24 12.75
C ASN A 273 14.97 -17.37 11.51
N ARG A 274 13.92 -17.02 10.74
CA ARG A 274 14.02 -16.15 9.57
C ARG A 274 13.87 -14.66 9.91
N VAL A 275 13.17 -14.32 11.00
CA VAL A 275 12.83 -12.94 11.37
C VAL A 275 14.05 -12.03 11.38
N ALA A 276 15.13 -12.42 12.04
CA ALA A 276 16.35 -11.62 12.10
C ALA A 276 17.00 -11.39 10.73
N LEU A 277 16.86 -12.32 9.78
CA LEU A 277 17.32 -12.14 8.41
C LEU A 277 16.42 -11.16 7.64
N TYR A 278 15.11 -11.25 7.86
CA TYR A 278 14.15 -10.31 7.26
C TYR A 278 14.38 -8.88 7.72
N GLU A 279 14.65 -8.67 9.00
CA GLU A 279 14.97 -7.37 9.58
C GLU A 279 16.26 -6.77 8.98
N GLN A 280 17.29 -7.58 8.78
CA GLN A 280 18.52 -7.15 8.13
C GLN A 280 18.28 -6.78 6.67
N MET A 281 17.55 -7.59 5.92
CA MET A 281 17.21 -7.32 4.52
C MET A 281 16.38 -6.05 4.36
N ASP A 282 15.36 -5.86 5.20
CA ASP A 282 14.52 -4.65 5.17
C ASP A 282 15.35 -3.40 5.49
N SER A 283 16.26 -3.49 6.45
CA SER A 283 17.20 -2.41 6.77
C SER A 283 18.12 -2.07 5.59
N ILE A 284 18.58 -3.05 4.82
CA ILE A 284 19.36 -2.83 3.60
C ILE A 284 18.53 -2.08 2.56
N VAL A 285 17.29 -2.50 2.30
CA VAL A 285 16.39 -1.86 1.33
C VAL A 285 16.18 -0.38 1.67
N ILE A 286 15.91 -0.09 2.94
CA ILE A 286 15.67 1.28 3.42
C ILE A 286 16.96 2.11 3.38
N ASN A 287 18.08 1.59 3.85
CA ASN A 287 19.36 2.31 3.83
C ASN A 287 19.85 2.62 2.41
N GLN A 288 19.59 1.72 1.47
CA GLN A 288 19.88 1.91 0.04
C GLN A 288 18.83 2.79 -0.65
N ALA A 289 17.74 3.14 0.04
CA ALA A 289 16.61 3.90 -0.50
C ALA A 289 16.14 3.34 -1.86
N ALA A 290 16.02 2.03 -1.96
CA ALA A 290 15.58 1.34 -3.17
C ALA A 290 14.14 1.71 -3.54
N VAL A 291 13.36 2.08 -2.53
CA VAL A 291 11.96 2.53 -2.62
C VAL A 291 11.73 3.72 -1.69
N ILE A 292 10.61 4.38 -1.89
CA ILE A 292 10.08 5.41 -0.99
C ILE A 292 8.77 4.88 -0.42
N PRO A 293 8.76 4.23 0.76
CA PRO A 293 7.53 3.81 1.41
C PRO A 293 6.68 5.03 1.76
N LEU A 294 5.39 4.97 1.44
CA LEU A 294 4.43 6.05 1.66
C LEU A 294 3.60 5.79 2.92
N TYR A 295 2.87 4.68 2.92
CA TYR A 295 2.06 4.26 4.05
C TYR A 295 1.76 2.75 4.00
N TYR A 296 1.37 2.19 5.15
CA TYR A 296 0.77 0.87 5.26
C TYR A 296 -0.74 1.04 5.30
N ASP A 297 -1.45 0.33 4.44
CA ASP A 297 -2.86 0.54 4.23
C ASP A 297 -3.73 -0.09 5.32
N ASN A 298 -4.99 0.29 5.36
CA ASN A 298 -6.01 -0.33 6.22
C ASN A 298 -7.15 -0.89 5.37
N VAL A 299 -7.64 -2.03 5.77
CA VAL A 299 -8.94 -2.54 5.29
C VAL A 299 -10.05 -1.79 6.02
N MET A 300 -10.94 -1.20 5.25
CA MET A 300 -12.16 -0.59 5.75
C MET A 300 -13.38 -1.35 5.25
N ARG A 301 -14.31 -1.63 6.16
CA ARG A 301 -15.56 -2.29 5.83
C ARG A 301 -16.72 -1.55 6.47
N PHE A 302 -17.72 -1.31 5.66
CA PHE A 302 -18.98 -0.67 6.05
C PHE A 302 -20.12 -1.65 5.84
N THR A 303 -20.99 -1.80 6.83
CA THR A 303 -22.23 -2.57 6.70
C THR A 303 -23.37 -1.81 7.36
N HIS A 304 -24.61 -2.11 6.95
CA HIS A 304 -25.77 -1.69 7.71
C HIS A 304 -25.85 -2.41 9.06
N LYS A 305 -26.57 -1.81 10.03
CA LYS A 305 -26.65 -2.32 11.41
C LYS A 305 -27.25 -3.72 11.54
N ASN A 306 -28.01 -4.16 10.55
CA ASN A 306 -28.60 -5.51 10.51
C ASN A 306 -27.62 -6.62 10.09
N VAL A 307 -26.43 -6.27 9.62
CA VAL A 307 -25.40 -7.26 9.25
C VAL A 307 -24.62 -7.66 10.49
N ARG A 308 -24.55 -8.96 10.78
CA ARG A 308 -23.81 -9.54 11.89
C ARG A 308 -22.84 -10.62 11.39
N GLY A 309 -21.80 -10.88 12.20
CA GLY A 309 -20.87 -11.99 11.94
C GLY A 309 -19.87 -11.75 10.82
N LEU A 310 -19.81 -10.55 10.26
CA LEU A 310 -18.77 -10.20 9.29
C LEU A 310 -17.44 -10.03 10.02
N GLY A 311 -16.55 -10.99 9.83
CA GLY A 311 -15.16 -10.90 10.31
C GLY A 311 -14.29 -10.05 9.41
N SER A 312 -13.08 -9.77 9.89
CA SER A 312 -12.03 -9.11 9.12
C SER A 312 -10.67 -9.78 9.37
N ASN A 313 -9.76 -9.68 8.41
CA ASN A 313 -8.41 -10.21 8.53
C ASN A 313 -7.43 -9.36 7.70
N ALA A 314 -6.15 -9.41 8.07
CA ALA A 314 -5.11 -8.59 7.45
C ALA A 314 -4.83 -8.91 5.98
N MET A 315 -5.23 -10.09 5.49
CA MET A 315 -5.19 -10.48 4.07
C MET A 315 -6.40 -9.96 3.28
N ASN A 316 -7.32 -9.23 3.93
CA ASN A 316 -8.59 -8.75 3.36
C ASN A 316 -9.47 -9.84 2.72
N LEU A 317 -9.33 -11.08 3.17
CA LEU A 317 -10.20 -12.17 2.71
C LEU A 317 -11.61 -11.94 3.22
N LEU A 318 -12.57 -12.03 2.31
CA LEU A 318 -14.00 -11.85 2.63
C LEU A 318 -14.62 -13.21 3.01
N ASP A 319 -14.62 -13.53 4.31
CA ASP A 319 -15.32 -14.72 4.84
C ASP A 319 -16.75 -14.36 5.20
N LEU A 320 -17.69 -14.84 4.40
CA LEU A 320 -19.12 -14.57 4.54
C LEU A 320 -19.91 -15.75 5.16
N LYS A 321 -19.27 -16.87 5.49
CA LYS A 321 -19.97 -18.09 5.91
C LYS A 321 -20.75 -17.95 7.22
N ARG A 322 -20.32 -17.05 8.12
CA ARG A 322 -20.98 -16.76 9.41
C ARG A 322 -21.82 -15.50 9.42
N VAL A 323 -21.93 -14.83 8.27
CA VAL A 323 -22.71 -13.60 8.17
C VAL A 323 -24.20 -13.93 8.22
N VAL A 324 -24.95 -13.13 8.97
CA VAL A 324 -26.42 -13.17 9.04
C VAL A 324 -26.97 -11.77 8.81
N LEU A 325 -28.18 -11.71 8.23
CA LEU A 325 -28.97 -10.48 8.10
C LEU A 325 -30.11 -10.55 9.13
N GLU A 326 -30.06 -9.72 10.17
CA GLU A 326 -31.14 -9.57 11.14
C GLU A 326 -32.29 -8.78 10.51
N LYS A 327 -33.53 -9.15 10.83
CA LYS A 327 -34.70 -8.33 10.44
C LYS A 327 -34.62 -7.02 11.22
N LEU A 328 -34.61 -5.88 10.52
CA LEU A 328 -34.82 -4.58 11.16
C LEU A 328 -36.28 -4.54 11.65
N ASN A 329 -36.46 -4.38 12.96
CA ASN A 329 -37.80 -4.21 13.58
C ASN A 329 -38.34 -2.82 13.27
#